data_0996454dfd5c6650dbf2e626b7cdb9f8
#
_entry.id   0996454dfd5c6650dbf2e626b7cdb9f8
#
_cell.length_a   1.000
_cell.length_b   1.000
_cell.length_c   1.000
_cell.angle_alpha   90.00
_cell.angle_beta   90.00
_cell.angle_gamma   90.00
#
_symmetry.space_group_name_H-M   'P 1'
#
loop_
_entity.id
_entity.type
_entity.pdbx_description
1 polymer ?
#
loop_
_entity_poly.entity_id
_entity_poly.type
_entity_poly.pdbx_seq_one_letter_code
_entity_poly.pdbx_strand_id
1 'polypeptide(L)'
;PNRTLLLDRMKQAIAGSSRTNTFSALLFIDLDHFKTLNDTLGHDTGDLQLKQAAARLTACVRESDTLARVGGDEFAVILIGLGNDEIEAAADTEAVAAKILDALCQPYLLGDLSHSSSASIGATMFLGPNTSMDDLMRQADLALYRAKDAGRNALRFFDPSMELVVVSRVALEKDLRHAVAAQQFVLHFQSQVAGDGCVSGAEVLVRWQHPVRGMVPPVDFIPLAEETGVILALGQWVLEQACVQLGNWAHAPDMAHLTLAVNVSALQFAQTDFVNQVLAIVQRTGANPSRLKLELTE
;
A
#
# COMPACT_ATOMS: atom_id res chain seq x y z
N PRO A 1 6.77 -20.85 -18.41
CA PRO A 1 5.75 -20.31 -19.32
C PRO A 1 5.73 -18.79 -19.29
N ASN A 2 5.41 -18.15 -20.42
CA ASN A 2 5.23 -16.73 -20.57
C ASN A 2 3.74 -16.36 -20.55
N ARG A 3 3.41 -15.07 -20.64
CA ARG A 3 2.02 -14.55 -20.61
C ARG A 3 1.13 -15.20 -21.68
N THR A 4 1.63 -15.45 -22.88
CA THR A 4 0.85 -16.07 -23.97
C THR A 4 0.43 -17.49 -23.62
N LEU A 5 1.35 -18.29 -23.07
CA LEU A 5 1.04 -19.65 -22.64
C LEU A 5 0.14 -19.66 -21.40
N LEU A 6 0.28 -18.69 -20.50
CA LEU A 6 -0.65 -18.53 -19.35
C LEU A 6 -2.10 -18.38 -19.84
N LEU A 7 -2.34 -17.49 -20.81
CA LEU A 7 -3.67 -17.24 -21.36
C LEU A 7 -4.25 -18.50 -22.05
N ASP A 8 -3.43 -19.27 -22.75
CA ASP A 8 -3.85 -20.55 -23.34
C ASP A 8 -4.22 -21.57 -22.27
N ARG A 9 -3.38 -21.73 -21.24
CA ARG A 9 -3.64 -22.62 -20.10
C ARG A 9 -4.88 -22.20 -19.30
N MET A 10 -5.12 -20.91 -19.18
CA MET A 10 -6.31 -20.38 -18.53
C MET A 10 -7.58 -20.77 -19.28
N LYS A 11 -7.62 -20.67 -20.62
CA LYS A 11 -8.73 -21.17 -21.43
C LYS A 11 -8.98 -22.66 -21.22
N GLN A 12 -7.91 -23.45 -21.17
CA GLN A 12 -7.99 -24.90 -20.94
C GLN A 12 -8.50 -25.21 -19.53
N ALA A 13 -8.07 -24.46 -18.52
CA ALA A 13 -8.52 -24.60 -17.14
C ALA A 13 -10.02 -24.30 -16.99
N ILE A 14 -10.51 -23.19 -17.58
CA ILE A 14 -11.93 -22.82 -17.59
C ILE A 14 -12.77 -23.92 -18.27
N ALA A 15 -12.36 -24.40 -19.43
CA ALA A 15 -13.07 -25.46 -20.15
C ALA A 15 -13.01 -26.80 -19.38
N GLY A 16 -11.90 -27.09 -18.73
CA GLY A 16 -11.70 -28.27 -17.88
C GLY A 16 -12.61 -28.25 -16.67
N SER A 17 -12.60 -27.16 -15.91
CA SER A 17 -13.43 -26.90 -14.73
C SER A 17 -14.93 -27.07 -15.03
N SER A 18 -15.39 -26.56 -16.18
CA SER A 18 -16.77 -26.76 -16.65
C SER A 18 -17.11 -28.23 -16.89
N ARG A 19 -16.20 -28.99 -17.49
CA ARG A 19 -16.42 -30.38 -17.84
C ARG A 19 -16.39 -31.32 -16.65
N THR A 20 -15.49 -31.09 -15.70
CA THR A 20 -15.31 -31.92 -14.52
C THR A 20 -16.19 -31.48 -13.35
N ASN A 21 -16.80 -30.30 -13.45
CA ASN A 21 -17.54 -29.65 -12.37
C ASN A 21 -16.67 -29.50 -11.10
N THR A 22 -15.39 -29.14 -11.27
CA THR A 22 -14.44 -28.91 -10.18
C THR A 22 -13.95 -27.49 -10.20
N PHE A 23 -13.75 -26.92 -9.01
CA PHE A 23 -13.14 -25.59 -8.87
C PHE A 23 -11.71 -25.57 -9.36
N SER A 24 -11.29 -24.40 -9.79
CA SER A 24 -9.93 -24.03 -10.12
C SER A 24 -9.64 -22.66 -9.54
N ALA A 25 -8.37 -22.31 -9.36
CA ALA A 25 -7.98 -21.00 -8.84
C ALA A 25 -6.88 -20.37 -9.70
N LEU A 26 -6.91 -19.05 -9.84
CA LEU A 26 -5.85 -18.23 -10.39
C LEU A 26 -5.23 -17.42 -9.25
N LEU A 27 -3.91 -17.56 -9.08
CA LEU A 27 -3.13 -16.81 -8.12
C LEU A 27 -2.18 -15.86 -8.87
N PHE A 28 -2.19 -14.58 -8.55
CA PHE A 28 -1.15 -13.64 -8.92
C PHE A 28 -0.21 -13.43 -7.74
N ILE A 29 1.09 -13.47 -8.00
CA ILE A 29 2.16 -13.42 -7.02
C ILE A 29 3.14 -12.34 -7.45
N ASP A 30 3.51 -11.47 -6.53
CA ASP A 30 4.46 -10.39 -6.75
C ASP A 30 5.52 -10.41 -5.64
N LEU A 31 6.79 -10.28 -6.01
CA LEU A 31 7.89 -10.23 -5.05
C LEU A 31 7.99 -8.84 -4.42
N ASP A 32 7.73 -8.77 -3.13
CA ASP A 32 7.72 -7.50 -2.40
C ASP A 32 9.09 -6.81 -2.46
N HIS A 33 9.08 -5.49 -2.73
CA HIS A 33 10.27 -4.64 -2.79
C HIS A 33 11.32 -5.04 -3.84
N PHE A 34 10.98 -5.84 -4.86
CA PHE A 34 11.91 -6.27 -5.90
C PHE A 34 12.55 -5.09 -6.65
N LYS A 35 11.78 -4.03 -6.90
CA LYS A 35 12.31 -2.81 -7.52
C LYS A 35 13.42 -2.19 -6.67
N THR A 36 13.23 -2.10 -5.36
CA THR A 36 14.24 -1.56 -4.42
C THR A 36 15.52 -2.39 -4.46
N LEU A 37 15.41 -3.72 -4.56
CA LEU A 37 16.58 -4.59 -4.71
C LEU A 37 17.33 -4.27 -6.01
N ASN A 38 16.63 -4.16 -7.14
CA ASN A 38 17.23 -3.81 -8.43
C ASN A 38 17.93 -2.45 -8.39
N ASP A 39 17.26 -1.45 -7.79
CA ASP A 39 17.78 -0.08 -7.69
C ASP A 39 19.03 -0.02 -6.79
N THR A 40 19.15 -0.93 -5.81
CA THR A 40 20.24 -0.95 -4.84
C THR A 40 21.40 -1.87 -5.24
N LEU A 41 21.10 -3.08 -5.75
CA LEU A 41 22.08 -4.15 -6.00
C LEU A 41 22.26 -4.49 -7.49
N GLY A 42 21.51 -3.81 -8.36
CA GLY A 42 21.57 -3.98 -9.82
C GLY A 42 20.71 -5.12 -10.37
N HIS A 43 20.45 -5.06 -11.68
CA HIS A 43 19.55 -6.01 -12.37
C HIS A 43 20.06 -7.45 -12.38
N ASP A 44 21.38 -7.67 -12.43
CA ASP A 44 21.96 -9.01 -12.40
C ASP A 44 21.62 -9.76 -11.11
N THR A 45 21.59 -9.02 -9.99
CA THR A 45 21.22 -9.55 -8.67
C THR A 45 19.72 -9.86 -8.62
N GLY A 46 18.88 -8.99 -9.19
CA GLY A 46 17.45 -9.25 -9.34
C GLY A 46 17.15 -10.48 -10.18
N ASP A 47 17.90 -10.70 -11.27
CA ASP A 47 17.75 -11.88 -12.10
C ASP A 47 18.10 -13.19 -11.36
N LEU A 48 19.06 -13.15 -10.44
CA LEU A 48 19.36 -14.30 -9.56
C LEU A 48 18.19 -14.57 -8.60
N GLN A 49 17.59 -13.54 -8.01
CA GLN A 49 16.42 -13.69 -7.15
C GLN A 49 15.24 -14.29 -7.93
N LEU A 50 14.96 -13.79 -9.13
CA LEU A 50 13.88 -14.30 -9.98
C LEU A 50 14.06 -15.78 -10.35
N LYS A 51 15.28 -16.22 -10.64
CA LYS A 51 15.59 -17.63 -10.92
C LYS A 51 15.33 -18.51 -9.69
N GLN A 52 15.76 -18.08 -8.51
CA GLN A 52 15.51 -18.81 -7.26
C GLN A 52 14.02 -18.82 -6.91
N ALA A 53 13.32 -17.68 -7.05
CA ALA A 53 11.87 -17.60 -6.84
C ALA A 53 11.12 -18.56 -7.77
N ALA A 54 11.46 -18.59 -9.06
CA ALA A 54 10.85 -19.52 -10.02
C ALA A 54 11.06 -20.99 -9.64
N ALA A 55 12.26 -21.36 -9.18
CA ALA A 55 12.56 -22.71 -8.73
C ALA A 55 11.75 -23.08 -7.47
N ARG A 56 11.64 -22.18 -6.51
CA ARG A 56 10.84 -22.37 -5.28
C ARG A 56 9.35 -22.51 -5.59
N LEU A 57 8.82 -21.65 -6.46
CA LEU A 57 7.44 -21.73 -6.93
C LEU A 57 7.13 -23.05 -7.63
N THR A 58 8.05 -23.51 -8.49
CA THR A 58 7.90 -24.81 -9.18
C THR A 58 7.81 -25.97 -8.18
N ALA A 59 8.55 -25.93 -7.08
CA ALA A 59 8.50 -26.96 -6.04
C ALA A 59 7.21 -26.88 -5.15
N CYS A 60 6.47 -25.80 -5.22
CA CYS A 60 5.24 -25.62 -4.44
C CYS A 60 3.99 -26.14 -5.16
N VAL A 61 3.98 -26.22 -6.48
CA VAL A 61 2.85 -26.59 -7.33
C VAL A 61 2.96 -28.00 -7.88
N ARG A 62 1.85 -28.59 -8.30
CA ARG A 62 1.79 -29.94 -8.90
C ARG A 62 2.14 -29.85 -10.39
N GLU A 63 2.50 -30.97 -11.01
CA GLU A 63 2.74 -31.05 -12.45
C GLU A 63 1.50 -30.68 -13.29
N SER A 64 0.30 -30.95 -12.76
CA SER A 64 -0.96 -30.55 -13.37
C SER A 64 -1.24 -29.05 -13.35
N ASP A 65 -0.64 -28.32 -12.41
CA ASP A 65 -0.83 -26.90 -12.25
C ASP A 65 0.04 -26.12 -13.26
N THR A 66 -0.29 -24.88 -13.47
CA THR A 66 0.49 -24.03 -14.37
C THR A 66 1.15 -22.92 -13.60
N LEU A 67 2.48 -22.84 -13.63
CA LEU A 67 3.25 -21.69 -13.17
C LEU A 67 3.70 -20.87 -14.38
N ALA A 68 3.53 -19.56 -14.37
CA ALA A 68 4.00 -18.65 -15.42
C ALA A 68 4.62 -17.39 -14.79
N ARG A 69 5.63 -16.82 -15.47
CA ARG A 69 6.08 -15.45 -15.19
C ARG A 69 5.38 -14.51 -16.17
N VAL A 70 4.64 -13.54 -15.63
CA VAL A 70 3.80 -12.62 -16.40
C VAL A 70 4.61 -11.43 -16.91
N GLY A 71 5.50 -10.91 -16.07
CA GLY A 71 6.41 -9.81 -16.39
C GLY A 71 7.17 -9.36 -15.13
N GLY A 72 8.31 -8.73 -15.28
CA GLY A 72 9.05 -8.19 -14.14
C GLY A 72 9.23 -9.20 -13.00
N ASP A 73 8.68 -8.89 -11.85
CA ASP A 73 8.63 -9.66 -10.61
C ASP A 73 7.31 -10.41 -10.38
N GLU A 74 6.43 -10.40 -11.40
CA GLU A 74 5.10 -10.99 -11.32
C GLU A 74 5.07 -12.42 -11.85
N PHE A 75 4.49 -13.32 -11.05
CA PHE A 75 4.21 -14.70 -11.40
C PHE A 75 2.70 -14.97 -11.31
N ALA A 76 2.25 -15.98 -12.06
CA ALA A 76 0.88 -16.48 -11.98
C ALA A 76 0.89 -17.99 -11.82
N VAL A 77 -0.03 -18.50 -10.99
CA VAL A 77 -0.28 -19.92 -10.81
C VAL A 77 -1.75 -20.22 -11.12
N ILE A 78 -1.99 -21.25 -11.91
CA ILE A 78 -3.33 -21.81 -12.11
C ILE A 78 -3.36 -23.17 -11.41
N LEU A 79 -4.21 -23.28 -10.39
CA LEU A 79 -4.50 -24.53 -9.71
C LEU A 79 -5.77 -25.14 -10.33
N ILE A 80 -5.72 -26.44 -10.65
CA ILE A 80 -6.84 -27.15 -11.27
C ILE A 80 -7.28 -28.35 -10.43
N GLY A 81 -8.56 -28.71 -10.55
CA GLY A 81 -9.10 -29.92 -9.88
C GLY A 81 -9.13 -29.80 -8.36
N LEU A 82 -9.58 -28.66 -7.80
CA LEU A 82 -9.67 -28.39 -6.37
C LEU A 82 -10.94 -29.00 -5.71
N GLY A 83 -11.62 -29.95 -6.38
CA GLY A 83 -12.87 -30.50 -5.88
C GLY A 83 -14.10 -29.72 -6.34
N ASN A 84 -15.26 -30.12 -5.85
CA ASN A 84 -16.57 -29.56 -6.22
C ASN A 84 -17.22 -28.75 -5.09
N ASP A 85 -16.61 -28.70 -3.93
CA ASP A 85 -17.02 -27.86 -2.81
C ASP A 85 -16.16 -26.59 -2.76
N GLU A 86 -16.81 -25.43 -2.65
CA GLU A 86 -16.16 -24.14 -2.70
C GLU A 86 -15.27 -23.89 -1.46
N ILE A 87 -15.72 -24.36 -0.29
CA ILE A 87 -14.99 -24.18 0.97
C ILE A 87 -13.72 -25.04 0.98
N GLU A 88 -13.84 -26.30 0.51
CA GLU A 88 -12.66 -27.19 0.37
C GLU A 88 -11.67 -26.64 -0.66
N ALA A 89 -12.16 -26.16 -1.80
CA ALA A 89 -11.32 -25.55 -2.85
C ALA A 89 -10.61 -24.28 -2.36
N ALA A 90 -11.28 -23.47 -1.53
CA ALA A 90 -10.66 -22.30 -0.91
C ALA A 90 -9.55 -22.73 0.07
N ALA A 91 -9.80 -23.71 0.92
CA ALA A 91 -8.82 -24.23 1.87
C ALA A 91 -7.59 -24.83 1.16
N ASP A 92 -7.81 -25.59 0.08
CA ASP A 92 -6.71 -26.12 -0.75
C ASP A 92 -5.89 -25.00 -1.41
N THR A 93 -6.57 -23.97 -1.91
CA THR A 93 -5.91 -22.78 -2.50
C THR A 93 -5.09 -22.05 -1.46
N GLU A 94 -5.63 -21.84 -0.25
CA GLU A 94 -4.95 -21.22 0.87
C GLU A 94 -3.71 -22.03 1.30
N ALA A 95 -3.83 -23.35 1.38
CA ALA A 95 -2.71 -24.23 1.73
C ALA A 95 -1.55 -24.13 0.71
N VAL A 96 -1.86 -24.09 -0.59
CA VAL A 96 -0.83 -23.89 -1.62
C VAL A 96 -0.23 -22.49 -1.55
N ALA A 97 -1.04 -21.47 -1.35
CA ALA A 97 -0.55 -20.08 -1.22
C ALA A 97 0.32 -19.90 0.02
N ALA A 98 -0.03 -20.49 1.17
CA ALA A 98 0.79 -20.48 2.38
C ALA A 98 2.15 -21.15 2.13
N LYS A 99 2.18 -22.32 1.47
CA LYS A 99 3.41 -22.99 1.07
C LYS A 99 4.29 -22.12 0.16
N ILE A 100 3.67 -21.36 -0.75
CA ILE A 100 4.37 -20.42 -1.65
C ILE A 100 4.97 -19.27 -0.83
N LEU A 101 4.18 -18.64 0.07
CA LEU A 101 4.66 -17.54 0.91
C LEU A 101 5.84 -18.00 1.77
N ASP A 102 5.74 -19.14 2.43
CA ASP A 102 6.81 -19.71 3.25
C ASP A 102 8.08 -19.97 2.44
N ALA A 103 7.94 -20.52 1.23
CA ALA A 103 9.07 -20.80 0.35
C ALA A 103 9.75 -19.51 -0.15
N LEU A 104 8.97 -18.49 -0.48
CA LEU A 104 9.50 -17.21 -0.97
C LEU A 104 10.10 -16.35 0.14
N CYS A 105 9.65 -16.49 1.40
CA CYS A 105 10.23 -15.83 2.56
C CYS A 105 11.60 -16.37 2.98
N GLN A 106 12.00 -17.57 2.50
CA GLN A 106 13.34 -18.10 2.81
C GLN A 106 14.43 -17.20 2.24
N PRO A 107 15.56 -17.00 2.93
CA PRO A 107 16.64 -16.16 2.43
C PRO A 107 17.11 -16.58 1.03
N TYR A 108 17.38 -15.59 0.19
CA TYR A 108 17.97 -15.76 -1.16
C TYR A 108 19.47 -15.62 -1.08
N LEU A 109 20.21 -16.52 -1.72
CA LEU A 109 21.65 -16.41 -1.87
C LEU A 109 21.97 -15.72 -3.21
N LEU A 110 22.28 -14.44 -3.15
CA LEU A 110 22.52 -13.58 -4.32
C LEU A 110 24.04 -13.31 -4.44
N GLY A 111 24.78 -14.28 -5.00
CA GLY A 111 26.24 -14.29 -4.90
C GLY A 111 26.68 -14.56 -3.46
N ASP A 112 27.47 -13.66 -2.88
CA ASP A 112 27.93 -13.74 -1.49
C ASP A 112 26.96 -13.07 -0.49
N LEU A 113 25.85 -12.50 -0.96
CA LEU A 113 24.87 -11.81 -0.14
C LEU A 113 23.69 -12.73 0.20
N SER A 114 23.28 -12.72 1.47
CA SER A 114 22.00 -13.28 1.91
C SER A 114 20.97 -12.15 1.96
N HIS A 115 19.86 -12.29 1.19
CA HIS A 115 18.80 -11.31 1.11
C HIS A 115 17.45 -11.94 1.50
N SER A 116 16.72 -11.27 2.39
CA SER A 116 15.35 -11.66 2.76
C SER A 116 14.35 -10.84 1.97
N SER A 117 13.37 -11.52 1.40
CA SER A 117 12.27 -10.92 0.65
C SER A 117 10.99 -11.64 1.02
N SER A 118 9.85 -11.02 0.76
CA SER A 118 8.53 -11.63 0.88
C SER A 118 7.79 -11.56 -0.45
N ALA A 119 6.57 -12.07 -0.48
CA ALA A 119 5.70 -11.97 -1.64
C ALA A 119 4.26 -11.69 -1.22
N SER A 120 3.52 -11.02 -2.07
CA SER A 120 2.08 -10.81 -1.93
C SER A 120 1.34 -11.67 -2.94
N ILE A 121 0.20 -12.24 -2.55
CA ILE A 121 -0.60 -13.14 -3.37
C ILE A 121 -2.04 -12.66 -3.41
N GLY A 122 -2.57 -12.49 -4.63
CA GLY A 122 -4.00 -12.31 -4.90
C GLY A 122 -4.58 -13.55 -5.56
N ALA A 123 -5.69 -14.07 -5.05
CA ALA A 123 -6.32 -15.27 -5.56
C ALA A 123 -7.77 -15.02 -5.96
N THR A 124 -8.22 -15.67 -7.03
CA THR A 124 -9.63 -15.81 -7.39
C THR A 124 -9.94 -17.26 -7.74
N MET A 125 -11.10 -17.74 -7.34
CA MET A 125 -11.58 -19.07 -7.67
C MET A 125 -12.63 -19.01 -8.78
N PHE A 126 -12.74 -20.07 -9.56
CA PHE A 126 -13.73 -20.15 -10.63
C PHE A 126 -14.20 -21.58 -10.86
N LEU A 127 -15.45 -21.68 -11.31
CA LEU A 127 -16.12 -22.93 -11.71
C LEU A 127 -16.80 -22.71 -13.05
N GLY A 128 -16.29 -23.36 -14.09
CA GLY A 128 -16.84 -23.26 -15.45
C GLY A 128 -16.69 -21.85 -16.07
N PRO A 129 -17.50 -21.55 -17.10
CA PRO A 129 -17.37 -20.33 -17.91
C PRO A 129 -18.17 -19.14 -17.35
N ASN A 130 -18.62 -19.19 -16.08
CA ASN A 130 -19.47 -18.15 -15.48
C ASN A 130 -18.77 -16.79 -15.36
N THR A 131 -17.43 -16.81 -15.34
CA THR A 131 -16.62 -15.59 -15.29
C THR A 131 -15.69 -15.57 -16.49
N SER A 132 -15.57 -14.42 -17.16
CA SER A 132 -14.67 -14.29 -18.30
C SER A 132 -13.20 -14.39 -17.85
N MET A 133 -12.32 -14.79 -18.75
CA MET A 133 -10.88 -14.84 -18.49
C MET A 133 -10.34 -13.46 -18.05
N ASP A 134 -10.79 -12.39 -18.71
CA ASP A 134 -10.37 -11.03 -18.41
C ASP A 134 -10.84 -10.60 -17.00
N ASP A 135 -12.05 -11.02 -16.60
CA ASP A 135 -12.55 -10.78 -15.25
C ASP A 135 -11.75 -11.56 -14.20
N LEU A 136 -11.40 -12.82 -14.45
CA LEU A 136 -10.57 -13.61 -13.52
C LEU A 136 -9.18 -12.98 -13.34
N MET A 137 -8.56 -12.52 -14.44
CA MET A 137 -7.27 -11.82 -14.38
C MET A 137 -7.39 -10.53 -13.54
N ARG A 138 -8.44 -9.73 -13.79
CA ARG A 138 -8.71 -8.50 -13.04
C ARG A 138 -9.00 -8.77 -11.56
N GLN A 139 -9.77 -9.82 -11.24
CA GLN A 139 -10.08 -10.22 -9.87
C GLN A 139 -8.82 -10.61 -9.09
N ALA A 140 -7.95 -11.43 -9.67
CA ALA A 140 -6.70 -11.83 -9.04
C ALA A 140 -5.76 -10.61 -8.81
N ASP A 141 -5.72 -9.68 -9.77
CA ASP A 141 -4.94 -8.44 -9.67
C ASP A 141 -5.46 -7.53 -8.54
N LEU A 142 -6.78 -7.35 -8.44
CA LEU A 142 -7.41 -6.60 -7.35
C LEU A 142 -7.11 -7.21 -5.98
N ALA A 143 -7.17 -8.53 -5.89
CA ALA A 143 -6.84 -9.24 -4.65
C ALA A 143 -5.34 -9.07 -4.30
N LEU A 144 -4.44 -9.13 -5.28
CA LEU A 144 -3.02 -8.88 -5.10
C LEU A 144 -2.75 -7.45 -4.62
N TYR A 145 -3.41 -6.46 -5.24
CA TYR A 145 -3.33 -5.09 -4.79
C TYR A 145 -3.72 -4.96 -3.30
N ARG A 146 -4.79 -5.64 -2.87
CA ARG A 146 -5.22 -5.65 -1.47
C ARG A 146 -4.25 -6.35 -0.53
N ALA A 147 -3.56 -7.39 -0.99
CA ALA A 147 -2.50 -8.01 -0.21
C ALA A 147 -1.34 -7.03 0.05
N LYS A 148 -0.94 -6.28 -0.97
CA LYS A 148 0.10 -5.23 -0.85
C LYS A 148 -0.32 -4.08 0.07
N ASP A 149 -1.57 -3.60 -0.05
CA ASP A 149 -2.14 -2.50 0.73
C ASP A 149 -2.29 -2.86 2.23
N ALA A 150 -2.56 -4.13 2.53
CA ALA A 150 -2.73 -4.64 3.90
C ALA A 150 -1.41 -4.95 4.63
N GLY A 151 -0.26 -4.51 4.11
CA GLY A 151 1.05 -4.69 4.75
C GLY A 151 1.94 -5.72 4.07
N ARG A 152 1.58 -6.22 2.88
CA ARG A 152 2.35 -7.22 2.10
C ARG A 152 2.46 -8.59 2.80
N ASN A 153 3.30 -9.48 2.25
CA ASN A 153 3.55 -10.83 2.80
C ASN A 153 2.27 -11.58 3.17
N ALA A 154 1.28 -11.58 2.30
CA ALA A 154 -0.07 -12.08 2.59
C ALA A 154 -0.76 -12.63 1.36
N LEU A 155 -1.72 -13.54 1.59
CA LEU A 155 -2.74 -13.95 0.63
C LEU A 155 -4.00 -13.10 0.84
N ARG A 156 -4.64 -12.69 -0.26
CA ARG A 156 -6.02 -12.20 -0.28
C ARG A 156 -6.80 -12.91 -1.37
N PHE A 157 -8.00 -13.36 -1.03
CA PHE A 157 -8.97 -13.79 -2.02
C PHE A 157 -9.75 -12.60 -2.54
N PHE A 158 -10.13 -12.66 -3.82
CA PHE A 158 -11.02 -11.67 -4.40
C PHE A 158 -12.39 -11.67 -3.70
N ASP A 159 -12.88 -10.51 -3.38
CA ASP A 159 -14.22 -10.25 -2.88
C ASP A 159 -14.81 -9.08 -3.72
N PRO A 160 -16.06 -9.17 -4.20
CA PRO A 160 -16.68 -8.11 -4.99
C PRO A 160 -16.64 -6.72 -4.34
N SER A 161 -16.60 -6.62 -3.02
CA SER A 161 -16.42 -5.35 -2.30
C SER A 161 -15.07 -4.66 -2.60
N MET A 162 -14.06 -5.42 -3.03
CA MET A 162 -12.73 -4.87 -3.37
C MET A 162 -12.78 -3.90 -4.54
N GLU A 163 -13.65 -4.12 -5.53
CA GLU A 163 -13.82 -3.21 -6.67
C GLU A 163 -14.27 -1.82 -6.23
N LEU A 164 -15.24 -1.76 -5.31
CA LEU A 164 -15.74 -0.50 -4.79
C LEU A 164 -14.66 0.31 -4.07
N VAL A 165 -13.76 -0.38 -3.38
CA VAL A 165 -12.68 0.28 -2.64
C VAL A 165 -11.63 0.84 -3.59
N VAL A 166 -11.24 0.10 -4.64
CA VAL A 166 -10.28 0.60 -5.64
C VAL A 166 -10.85 1.80 -6.39
N VAL A 167 -12.10 1.72 -6.87
CA VAL A 167 -12.77 2.85 -7.51
C VAL A 167 -12.84 4.06 -6.59
N SER A 168 -13.16 3.83 -5.30
CA SER A 168 -13.20 4.90 -4.29
C SER A 168 -11.83 5.54 -4.06
N ARG A 169 -10.75 4.75 -4.04
CA ARG A 169 -9.37 5.25 -3.86
C ARG A 169 -8.91 6.08 -5.05
N VAL A 170 -9.14 5.62 -6.28
CA VAL A 170 -8.81 6.38 -7.50
C VAL A 170 -9.54 7.71 -7.55
N ALA A 171 -10.82 7.72 -7.17
CA ALA A 171 -11.59 8.96 -7.07
C ALA A 171 -11.00 9.89 -6.00
N LEU A 172 -10.66 9.34 -4.81
CA LEU A 172 -10.07 10.10 -3.72
C LEU A 172 -8.71 10.71 -4.10
N GLU A 173 -7.87 9.97 -4.83
CA GLU A 173 -6.58 10.45 -5.36
C GLU A 173 -6.75 11.67 -6.27
N LYS A 174 -7.71 11.59 -7.18
CA LYS A 174 -8.02 12.71 -8.09
C LYS A 174 -8.46 13.95 -7.32
N ASP A 175 -9.32 13.77 -6.31
CA ASP A 175 -9.84 14.86 -5.49
C ASP A 175 -8.73 15.47 -4.62
N LEU A 176 -7.84 14.63 -4.07
CA LEU A 176 -6.73 15.03 -3.20
C LEU A 176 -5.75 16.01 -3.89
N ARG A 177 -5.46 15.78 -5.17
CA ARG A 177 -4.57 16.65 -5.96
C ARG A 177 -5.05 18.12 -6.01
N HIS A 178 -6.35 18.33 -5.90
CA HIS A 178 -6.96 19.66 -5.95
C HIS A 178 -7.30 20.22 -4.56
N ALA A 179 -7.34 19.37 -3.54
CA ALA A 179 -7.85 19.69 -2.21
C ALA A 179 -7.07 20.81 -1.49
N VAL A 180 -5.74 20.88 -1.66
CA VAL A 180 -4.91 21.94 -1.06
C VAL A 180 -5.27 23.30 -1.65
N ALA A 181 -5.31 23.40 -2.98
CA ALA A 181 -5.66 24.64 -3.67
C ALA A 181 -7.12 25.06 -3.44
N ALA A 182 -8.01 24.09 -3.25
CA ALA A 182 -9.43 24.30 -2.97
C ALA A 182 -9.74 24.59 -1.48
N GLN A 183 -8.71 24.72 -0.65
CA GLN A 183 -8.84 25.01 0.79
C GLN A 183 -9.77 24.04 1.54
N GLN A 184 -9.68 22.76 1.22
CA GLN A 184 -10.54 21.72 1.81
C GLN A 184 -9.96 21.10 3.10
N PHE A 185 -8.79 21.56 3.55
CA PHE A 185 -8.19 21.09 4.79
C PHE A 185 -8.47 22.03 5.95
N VAL A 186 -8.64 21.43 7.14
CA VAL A 186 -8.78 22.16 8.41
C VAL A 186 -7.85 21.52 9.43
N LEU A 187 -7.41 22.32 10.42
CA LEU A 187 -6.62 21.81 11.53
C LEU A 187 -7.50 21.62 12.76
N HIS A 188 -7.38 20.43 13.35
CA HIS A 188 -7.86 20.14 14.69
C HIS A 188 -6.67 20.17 15.66
N PHE A 189 -6.93 20.52 16.90
CA PHE A 189 -5.92 20.64 17.93
C PHE A 189 -6.27 19.70 19.09
N GLN A 190 -5.42 18.69 19.31
CA GLN A 190 -5.58 17.77 20.42
C GLN A 190 -4.69 18.23 21.59
N SER A 191 -5.29 18.55 22.73
CA SER A 191 -4.55 19.05 23.89
C SER A 191 -3.55 18.02 24.42
N GLN A 192 -2.34 18.49 24.71
CA GLN A 192 -1.28 17.75 25.40
C GLN A 192 -1.21 18.22 26.85
N VAL A 193 -1.26 17.27 27.79
CA VAL A 193 -1.31 17.55 29.23
C VAL A 193 0.00 17.12 29.87
N ALA A 194 0.60 17.98 30.67
CA ALA A 194 1.77 17.70 31.48
C ALA A 194 1.45 16.81 32.70
N GLY A 195 2.48 16.30 33.38
CA GLY A 195 2.29 15.42 34.54
C GLY A 195 1.58 16.04 35.74
N ASP A 196 1.49 17.35 35.80
CA ASP A 196 0.74 18.12 36.80
C ASP A 196 -0.74 18.34 36.45
N GLY A 197 -1.20 17.82 35.29
CA GLY A 197 -2.57 17.98 34.81
C GLY A 197 -2.83 19.26 34.02
N CYS A 198 -1.83 20.13 33.84
CA CYS A 198 -1.98 21.38 33.09
C CYS A 198 -1.80 21.16 31.59
N VAL A 199 -2.53 21.91 30.77
CA VAL A 199 -2.35 21.87 29.30
C VAL A 199 -1.02 22.55 28.96
N SER A 200 -0.10 21.81 28.36
CA SER A 200 1.24 22.28 27.96
C SER A 200 1.34 22.64 26.49
N GLY A 201 0.39 22.18 25.68
CA GLY A 201 0.38 22.39 24.23
C GLY A 201 -0.74 21.62 23.55
N ALA A 202 -0.63 21.52 22.24
CA ALA A 202 -1.54 20.71 21.44
C ALA A 202 -0.79 20.06 20.26
N GLU A 203 -1.27 18.91 19.83
CA GLU A 203 -0.90 18.29 18.57
C GLU A 203 -1.82 18.79 17.46
N VAL A 204 -1.22 19.12 16.33
CA VAL A 204 -1.92 19.56 15.12
C VAL A 204 -2.31 18.34 14.29
N LEU A 205 -3.59 18.13 14.14
CA LEU A 205 -4.17 17.03 13.41
C LEU A 205 -4.91 17.56 12.18
N VAL A 206 -4.35 17.32 11.00
CA VAL A 206 -5.02 17.69 9.74
C VAL A 206 -6.29 16.87 9.54
N ARG A 207 -7.33 17.52 8.98
CA ARG A 207 -8.60 16.90 8.58
C ARG A 207 -8.97 17.37 7.19
N TRP A 208 -9.48 16.48 6.37
CA TRP A 208 -9.94 16.83 5.03
C TRP A 208 -11.46 16.96 5.00
N GLN A 209 -11.92 18.17 4.78
CA GLN A 209 -13.34 18.51 4.64
C GLN A 209 -13.75 18.39 3.17
N HIS A 210 -13.98 17.13 2.74
CA HIS A 210 -14.31 16.83 1.34
C HIS A 210 -15.74 17.26 1.02
N PRO A 211 -15.99 17.98 -0.11
CA PRO A 211 -17.31 18.57 -0.41
C PRO A 211 -18.43 17.54 -0.59
N VAL A 212 -18.10 16.31 -0.99
CA VAL A 212 -19.09 15.25 -1.24
C VAL A 212 -19.05 14.16 -0.15
N ARG A 213 -17.84 13.80 0.35
CA ARG A 213 -17.65 12.71 1.30
C ARG A 213 -17.75 13.15 2.78
N GLY A 214 -17.81 14.46 3.03
CA GLY A 214 -17.72 15.00 4.38
C GLY A 214 -16.30 14.92 4.95
N MET A 215 -16.17 14.62 6.22
CA MET A 215 -14.87 14.55 6.89
C MET A 215 -14.15 13.25 6.56
N VAL A 216 -13.10 13.32 5.75
CA VAL A 216 -12.24 12.18 5.42
C VAL A 216 -11.13 12.07 6.48
N PRO A 217 -10.95 10.90 7.12
CA PRO A 217 -9.95 10.74 8.17
C PRO A 217 -8.53 10.66 7.58
N PRO A 218 -7.47 11.05 8.34
CA PRO A 218 -6.10 11.05 7.88
C PRO A 218 -5.59 9.69 7.38
N VAL A 219 -6.03 8.59 8.00
CA VAL A 219 -5.66 7.23 7.60
C VAL A 219 -6.02 6.90 6.15
N ASP A 220 -7.04 7.54 5.59
CA ASP A 220 -7.49 7.30 4.21
C ASP A 220 -6.71 8.15 3.19
N PHE A 221 -6.21 9.33 3.56
CA PHE A 221 -5.59 10.24 2.58
C PHE A 221 -4.09 10.52 2.81
N ILE A 222 -3.54 10.35 4.00
CA ILE A 222 -2.10 10.59 4.23
C ILE A 222 -1.23 9.63 3.42
N PRO A 223 -1.46 8.28 3.44
CA PRO A 223 -0.69 7.36 2.61
C PRO A 223 -0.77 7.72 1.11
N LEU A 224 -1.97 8.09 0.67
CA LEU A 224 -2.21 8.51 -0.71
C LEU A 224 -1.50 9.83 -1.06
N ALA A 225 -1.43 10.78 -0.12
CA ALA A 225 -0.68 12.02 -0.28
C ALA A 225 0.82 11.76 -0.40
N GLU A 226 1.36 10.79 0.33
CA GLU A 226 2.76 10.38 0.27
C GLU A 226 3.09 9.70 -1.06
N GLU A 227 2.29 8.73 -1.50
CA GLU A 227 2.47 8.04 -2.78
C GLU A 227 2.43 8.99 -3.98
N THR A 228 1.55 9.99 -3.93
CA THR A 228 1.35 10.96 -5.02
C THR A 228 2.24 12.20 -4.93
N GLY A 229 2.99 12.36 -3.83
CA GLY A 229 3.81 13.55 -3.56
C GLY A 229 3.02 14.78 -3.10
N VAL A 230 1.69 14.72 -3.02
CA VAL A 230 0.83 15.82 -2.52
C VAL A 230 1.15 16.17 -1.08
N ILE A 231 1.70 15.22 -0.31
CA ILE A 231 2.12 15.40 1.09
C ILE A 231 3.07 16.60 1.27
N LEU A 232 3.88 16.93 0.27
CA LEU A 232 4.80 18.08 0.33
C LEU A 232 4.04 19.41 0.40
N ALA A 233 3.07 19.61 -0.49
CA ALA A 233 2.24 20.80 -0.51
C ALA A 233 1.30 20.87 0.70
N LEU A 234 0.72 19.73 1.08
CA LEU A 234 -0.15 19.63 2.26
C LEU A 234 0.62 19.95 3.54
N GLY A 235 1.81 19.36 3.72
CA GLY A 235 2.62 19.57 4.92
C GLY A 235 3.15 21.00 5.03
N GLN A 236 3.51 21.64 3.90
CA GLN A 236 3.84 23.07 3.91
C GLN A 236 2.65 23.90 4.37
N TRP A 237 1.44 23.62 3.87
CA TRP A 237 0.22 24.31 4.30
C TRP A 237 -0.06 24.09 5.80
N VAL A 238 0.07 22.84 6.29
CA VAL A 238 -0.12 22.52 7.72
C VAL A 238 0.85 23.31 8.60
N LEU A 239 2.14 23.32 8.26
CA LEU A 239 3.16 24.09 8.98
C LEU A 239 2.84 25.59 9.01
N GLU A 240 2.42 26.15 7.87
CA GLU A 240 2.06 27.56 7.77
C GLU A 240 0.86 27.90 8.67
N GLN A 241 -0.22 27.09 8.62
CA GLN A 241 -1.39 27.30 9.46
C GLN A 241 -1.09 27.11 10.95
N ALA A 242 -0.26 26.14 11.31
CA ALA A 242 0.19 25.95 12.69
C ALA A 242 1.00 27.15 13.21
N CYS A 243 1.90 27.69 12.40
CA CYS A 243 2.67 28.89 12.76
C CYS A 243 1.79 30.14 12.89
N VAL A 244 0.80 30.32 12.00
CA VAL A 244 -0.20 31.39 12.13
C VAL A 244 -0.96 31.25 13.45
N GLN A 245 -1.36 30.04 13.83
CA GLN A 245 -2.05 29.76 15.08
C GLN A 245 -1.18 30.09 16.31
N LEU A 246 0.12 29.74 16.28
CA LEU A 246 1.09 30.13 17.32
C LEU A 246 1.20 31.64 17.45
N GLY A 247 1.21 32.36 16.33
CA GLY A 247 1.19 33.82 16.31
C GLY A 247 -0.06 34.37 16.97
N ASN A 248 -1.23 33.80 16.70
CA ASN A 248 -2.49 34.16 17.33
C ASN A 248 -2.48 33.90 18.87
N TRP A 249 -1.96 32.73 19.28
CA TRP A 249 -1.85 32.36 20.69
C TRP A 249 -0.89 33.27 21.49
N ALA A 250 0.15 33.78 20.85
CA ALA A 250 1.09 34.71 21.48
C ALA A 250 0.42 35.97 22.01
N HIS A 251 -0.73 36.38 21.45
CA HIS A 251 -1.49 37.53 21.87
C HIS A 251 -2.56 37.20 22.94
N ALA A 252 -2.76 35.92 23.26
CA ALA A 252 -3.72 35.47 24.29
C ALA A 252 -2.95 35.07 25.57
N PRO A 253 -3.10 35.79 26.71
CA PRO A 253 -2.33 35.54 27.92
C PRO A 253 -2.37 34.09 28.40
N ASP A 254 -3.54 33.46 28.29
CA ASP A 254 -3.77 32.07 28.71
C ASP A 254 -3.22 31.01 27.76
N MET A 255 -2.81 31.40 26.54
CA MET A 255 -2.34 30.50 25.51
C MET A 255 -0.88 30.75 25.05
N ALA A 256 -0.31 31.89 25.38
CA ALA A 256 1.02 32.32 24.98
C ALA A 256 2.15 31.32 25.37
N HIS A 257 1.91 30.55 26.42
CA HIS A 257 2.85 29.53 26.92
C HIS A 257 2.74 28.19 26.20
N LEU A 258 1.66 27.93 25.47
CA LEU A 258 1.40 26.63 24.82
C LEU A 258 2.36 26.35 23.65
N THR A 259 2.62 25.09 23.43
CA THR A 259 3.38 24.58 22.27
C THR A 259 2.46 23.91 21.25
N LEU A 260 2.83 23.94 19.97
CA LEU A 260 2.18 23.14 18.93
C LEU A 260 3.15 22.09 18.39
N ALA A 261 2.71 20.83 18.40
CA ALA A 261 3.39 19.72 17.76
C ALA A 261 2.79 19.48 16.37
N VAL A 262 3.64 19.43 15.33
CA VAL A 262 3.25 19.22 13.94
C VAL A 262 3.96 17.98 13.43
N ASN A 263 3.19 17.03 12.91
CA ASN A 263 3.70 15.84 12.26
C ASN A 263 4.33 16.18 10.90
N VAL A 264 5.51 15.65 10.65
CA VAL A 264 6.29 15.82 9.42
C VAL A 264 6.56 14.44 8.82
N SER A 265 6.20 14.23 7.55
CA SER A 265 6.48 12.97 6.87
C SER A 265 7.97 12.83 6.52
N ALA A 266 8.44 11.58 6.37
CA ALA A 266 9.79 11.29 5.94
C ALA A 266 10.11 11.93 4.58
N LEU A 267 9.15 11.99 3.65
CA LEU A 267 9.30 12.65 2.35
C LEU A 267 9.53 14.15 2.45
N GLN A 268 8.87 14.83 3.38
CA GLN A 268 9.12 16.26 3.64
C GLN A 268 10.49 16.49 4.26
N PHE A 269 10.83 15.69 5.27
CA PHE A 269 12.10 15.81 5.97
C PHE A 269 13.31 15.56 5.05
N ALA A 270 13.16 14.68 4.06
CA ALA A 270 14.20 14.36 3.06
C ALA A 270 14.42 15.48 2.02
N GLN A 271 13.57 16.51 1.97
CA GLN A 271 13.76 17.63 1.03
C GLN A 271 14.98 18.46 1.45
N THR A 272 15.89 18.69 0.50
CA THR A 272 17.14 19.44 0.75
C THR A 272 16.91 20.86 1.28
N ASP A 273 15.76 21.45 0.97
CA ASP A 273 15.40 22.82 1.36
C ASP A 273 14.40 22.90 2.54
N PHE A 274 14.07 21.77 3.16
CA PHE A 274 13.05 21.69 4.23
C PHE A 274 13.33 22.67 5.37
N VAL A 275 14.56 22.72 5.85
CA VAL A 275 14.95 23.62 6.97
C VAL A 275 14.71 25.08 6.60
N ASN A 276 15.11 25.50 5.39
CA ASN A 276 14.92 26.87 4.94
C ASN A 276 13.42 27.21 4.79
N GLN A 277 12.61 26.27 4.31
CA GLN A 277 11.17 26.44 4.22
C GLN A 277 10.54 26.64 5.60
N VAL A 278 10.88 25.83 6.59
CA VAL A 278 10.40 26.00 7.98
C VAL A 278 10.81 27.35 8.56
N LEU A 279 12.08 27.74 8.40
CA LEU A 279 12.57 29.03 8.89
C LEU A 279 11.86 30.21 8.22
N ALA A 280 11.61 30.13 6.92
CA ALA A 280 10.88 31.16 6.18
C ALA A 280 9.42 31.28 6.65
N ILE A 281 8.76 30.15 6.92
CA ILE A 281 7.39 30.13 7.47
C ILE A 281 7.35 30.79 8.85
N VAL A 282 8.23 30.37 9.76
CA VAL A 282 8.33 30.94 11.13
C VAL A 282 8.56 32.45 11.07
N GLN A 283 9.48 32.90 10.20
CA GLN A 283 9.83 34.31 10.05
C GLN A 283 8.66 35.14 9.51
N ARG A 284 7.96 34.63 8.49
CA ARG A 284 6.82 35.29 7.83
C ARG A 284 5.60 35.39 8.75
N THR A 285 5.33 34.35 9.55
CA THR A 285 4.17 34.30 10.45
C THR A 285 4.40 34.95 11.80
N GLY A 286 5.66 35.27 12.15
CA GLY A 286 6.03 35.80 13.46
C GLY A 286 5.87 34.78 14.59
N ALA A 287 5.75 33.50 14.28
CA ALA A 287 5.63 32.43 15.27
C ALA A 287 6.92 32.33 16.12
N ASN A 288 6.76 32.08 17.42
CA ASN A 288 7.90 31.80 18.28
C ASN A 288 8.43 30.38 18.03
N PRO A 289 9.66 30.21 17.47
CA PRO A 289 10.19 28.88 17.12
C PRO A 289 10.34 27.95 18.34
N SER A 290 10.53 28.49 19.55
CA SER A 290 10.62 27.68 20.78
C SER A 290 9.27 27.05 21.19
N ARG A 291 8.18 27.42 20.55
CA ARG A 291 6.83 26.89 20.78
C ARG A 291 6.38 25.93 19.67
N LEU A 292 7.13 25.80 18.60
CA LEU A 292 6.88 24.83 17.53
C LEU A 292 7.68 23.55 17.79
N LYS A 293 7.01 22.41 17.81
CA LYS A 293 7.63 21.08 17.82
C LYS A 293 7.36 20.41 16.47
N LEU A 294 8.37 19.77 15.91
CA LEU A 294 8.23 18.96 14.71
C LEU A 294 8.41 17.49 15.14
N GLU A 295 7.44 16.66 14.81
CA GLU A 295 7.42 15.24 15.14
C GLU A 295 7.55 14.45 13.83
N LEU A 296 8.62 13.64 13.71
CA LEU A 296 8.84 12.80 12.54
C LEU A 296 8.00 11.54 12.69
N THR A 297 7.10 11.32 11.73
CA THR A 297 6.33 10.08 11.63
C THR A 297 7.10 9.03 10.85
N GLU A 298 7.07 7.78 11.33
CA GLU A 298 7.65 6.61 10.65
C GLU A 298 6.92 6.26 9.36
#